data_72b795786e9e135345df6c33b17f099c
#
_entry.id   72b795786e9e135345df6c33b17f099c
#
_cell.length_a   1.000
_cell.length_b   1.000
_cell.length_c   1.000
_cell.angle_alpha   90.00
_cell.angle_beta   90.00
_cell.angle_gamma   90.00
#
_symmetry.space_group_name_H-M   'P 1'
#
loop_
_entity.id
_entity.type
_entity.pdbx_description
1 polymer ?
#
loop_
_entity_poly.entity_id
_entity_poly.type
_entity_poly.pdbx_seq_one_letter_code
_entity_poly.pdbx_strand_id
1 'polypeptide(L)'
;MRERGGDWKMEQLRGRIISRGKGEGEALTTTQPISFYGGVDPNTGIVIEKGHQLQGISVKGKILVFPQGKGSTVGSYTLYRMKKNGVAPAGMINRECETVVAVGAIISEIPCVDKVDISKIKSGDRVKIENGTVTLL
;
A
#
# COMPACT_ATOMS: atom_id res chain seq x y z
N MET A 1 11.79 11.34 11.62
CA MET A 1 11.06 10.58 12.65
C MET A 1 9.85 11.38 13.12
N ARG A 2 8.79 10.69 13.38
CA ARG A 2 7.57 11.32 13.82
C ARG A 2 7.56 11.51 15.32
N GLU A 3 7.22 12.72 15.78
CA GLU A 3 7.10 12.99 17.18
C GLU A 3 5.72 12.61 17.71
N ARG A 4 5.65 12.09 18.94
CA ARG A 4 4.42 11.56 19.49
C ARG A 4 4.19 12.04 20.90
N GLY A 5 4.15 13.35 21.08
CA GLY A 5 3.83 13.94 22.35
C GLY A 5 4.86 13.66 23.45
N GLY A 6 6.03 13.20 23.09
CA GLY A 6 7.12 13.01 24.03
C GLY A 6 7.07 11.75 24.86
N ASP A 7 6.09 10.88 24.69
CA ASP A 7 6.00 9.63 25.46
C ASP A 7 6.66 8.44 24.76
N TRP A 8 7.11 8.61 23.53
CA TRP A 8 7.85 7.62 22.75
C TRP A 8 7.08 6.32 22.47
N LYS A 9 5.78 6.33 22.65
CA LYS A 9 4.96 5.18 22.30
C LYS A 9 4.73 5.16 20.81
N MET A 10 4.91 3.97 20.21
CA MET A 10 4.56 3.77 18.83
C MET A 10 3.04 3.71 18.71
N GLU A 11 2.50 4.44 17.75
CA GLU A 11 1.07 4.42 17.48
C GLU A 11 0.73 3.18 16.68
N GLN A 12 -0.33 2.48 17.09
CA GLN A 12 -0.82 1.30 16.39
C GLN A 12 -2.25 1.55 15.91
N LEU A 13 -2.50 1.16 14.69
CA LEU A 13 -3.82 1.18 14.09
C LEU A 13 -4.20 -0.26 13.78
N ARG A 14 -5.46 -0.61 14.05
CA ARG A 14 -5.94 -1.94 13.71
C ARG A 14 -6.86 -1.86 12.51
N GLY A 15 -6.72 -2.85 11.63
CA GLY A 15 -7.57 -2.98 10.48
C GLY A 15 -8.01 -4.41 10.27
N ARG A 16 -8.71 -4.63 9.15
CA ARG A 16 -9.13 -5.95 8.74
C ARG A 16 -8.03 -6.55 7.86
N ILE A 17 -7.66 -7.80 8.14
CA ILE A 17 -6.65 -8.50 7.33
C ILE A 17 -7.28 -8.86 6.00
N ILE A 18 -6.68 -8.35 4.91
CA ILE A 18 -7.05 -8.74 3.55
C ILE A 18 -6.09 -9.81 3.06
N SER A 19 -4.79 -9.58 3.25
CA SER A 19 -3.76 -10.55 2.91
C SER A 19 -2.76 -10.59 4.07
N ARG A 20 -2.47 -11.78 4.55
CA ARG A 20 -1.60 -11.98 5.70
C ARG A 20 -0.16 -11.70 5.35
N GLY A 21 0.63 -11.43 6.37
CA GLY A 21 2.07 -11.29 6.25
C GLY A 21 2.60 -10.10 7.02
N LYS A 22 3.90 -9.90 6.86
CA LYS A 22 4.62 -8.80 7.48
C LYS A 22 5.29 -7.98 6.40
N GLY A 23 5.24 -6.67 6.56
CA GLY A 23 5.95 -5.77 5.67
C GLY A 23 6.30 -4.50 6.42
N GLU A 24 7.44 -3.94 6.09
CA GLU A 24 7.90 -2.69 6.69
C GLU A 24 8.54 -1.83 5.62
N GLY A 25 8.29 -0.54 5.67
CA GLY A 25 8.87 0.38 4.73
C GLY A 25 8.42 1.80 4.99
N GLU A 26 8.91 2.67 4.14
CA GLU A 26 8.49 4.06 4.14
C GLU A 26 7.09 4.16 3.52
N ALA A 27 6.20 4.89 4.18
CA ALA A 27 4.86 5.10 3.66
C ALA A 27 4.88 5.99 2.40
N LEU A 28 4.11 5.60 1.42
CA LEU A 28 3.83 6.39 0.23
C LEU A 28 2.31 6.54 0.17
N THR A 29 1.81 7.74 0.43
CA THR A 29 0.38 7.98 0.61
C THR A 29 -0.23 8.78 -0.51
N THR A 30 -1.48 8.50 -0.81
CA THR A 30 -2.27 9.28 -1.75
C THR A 30 -3.73 9.30 -1.28
N THR A 31 -4.44 10.38 -1.61
CA THR A 31 -5.88 10.47 -1.39
C THR A 31 -6.68 10.00 -2.59
N GLN A 32 -6.00 9.60 -3.66
CA GLN A 32 -6.63 9.17 -4.89
C GLN A 32 -6.61 7.65 -5.02
N PRO A 33 -7.64 7.05 -5.62
CA PRO A 33 -7.60 5.63 -5.95
C PRO A 33 -6.45 5.30 -6.90
N ILE A 34 -6.02 4.06 -6.89
CA ILE A 34 -4.94 3.58 -7.77
C ILE A 34 -5.49 2.51 -8.70
N SER A 35 -5.22 2.67 -10.00
CA SER A 35 -5.45 1.64 -11.01
C SER A 35 -4.10 0.97 -11.28
N PHE A 36 -3.98 -0.30 -10.94
CA PHE A 36 -2.71 -1.00 -11.17
C PHE A 36 -2.53 -1.31 -12.66
N TYR A 37 -3.60 -1.78 -13.33
CA TYR A 37 -3.51 -2.02 -14.76
C TYR A 37 -3.53 -0.68 -15.51
N GLY A 38 -2.46 -0.39 -16.20
CA GLY A 38 -2.33 0.85 -16.97
C GLY A 38 -1.91 2.06 -16.15
N GLY A 39 -1.99 1.99 -14.82
CA GLY A 39 -1.60 3.09 -13.95
C GLY A 39 -0.25 2.91 -13.27
N VAL A 40 0.24 1.67 -13.23
CA VAL A 40 1.56 1.37 -12.65
C VAL A 40 2.33 0.49 -13.61
N ASP A 41 3.58 0.84 -13.88
CA ASP A 41 4.44 0.03 -14.75
C ASP A 41 4.89 -1.22 -13.98
N PRO A 42 4.51 -2.43 -14.42
CA PRO A 42 4.84 -3.64 -13.70
C PRO A 42 6.33 -4.02 -13.76
N ASN A 43 7.11 -3.39 -14.62
CA ASN A 43 8.54 -3.65 -14.72
C ASN A 43 9.36 -2.78 -13.78
N THR A 44 8.87 -1.59 -13.44
CA THR A 44 9.62 -0.62 -12.64
C THR A 44 8.93 -0.29 -11.31
N GLY A 45 7.63 -0.55 -11.20
CA GLY A 45 6.83 -0.12 -10.04
C GLY A 45 6.51 1.36 -10.04
N ILE A 46 6.80 2.08 -11.12
CA ILE A 46 6.57 3.53 -11.20
C ILE A 46 5.11 3.80 -11.57
N VAL A 47 4.49 4.73 -10.87
CA VAL A 47 3.14 5.18 -11.20
C VAL A 47 3.22 6.02 -12.48
N ILE A 48 2.48 5.59 -13.50
CA ILE A 48 2.51 6.21 -14.83
C ILE A 48 1.18 6.86 -15.20
N GLU A 49 0.17 6.76 -14.37
CA GLU A 49 -1.13 7.40 -14.62
C GLU A 49 -0.96 8.92 -14.63
N LYS A 50 -1.31 9.54 -15.75
CA LYS A 50 -1.16 10.99 -15.90
C LYS A 50 -2.06 11.74 -14.92
N GLY A 51 -1.50 12.73 -14.23
CA GLY A 51 -2.24 13.55 -13.29
C GLY A 51 -2.43 12.92 -11.92
N HIS A 52 -1.97 11.70 -11.71
CA HIS A 52 -2.05 11.08 -10.39
C HIS A 52 -1.05 11.75 -9.44
N GLN A 53 -1.43 11.85 -8.16
CA GLN A 53 -0.55 12.45 -7.13
C GLN A 53 0.81 11.76 -7.05
N LEU A 54 0.86 10.47 -7.33
CA LEU A 54 2.09 9.67 -7.25
C LEU A 54 2.79 9.49 -8.60
N GLN A 55 2.35 10.20 -9.65
CA GLN A 55 2.95 10.04 -10.97
C GLN A 55 4.45 10.21 -10.92
N GLY A 56 5.18 9.27 -11.52
CA GLY A 56 6.63 9.28 -11.56
C GLY A 56 7.33 8.68 -10.34
N ILE A 57 6.58 8.28 -9.32
CA ILE A 57 7.14 7.72 -8.09
C ILE A 57 7.01 6.20 -8.11
N SER A 58 8.06 5.50 -7.68
CA SER A 58 8.03 4.04 -7.59
C SER A 58 7.41 3.60 -6.26
N VAL A 59 6.54 2.57 -6.33
CA VAL A 59 5.96 1.95 -5.14
C VAL A 59 6.85 0.85 -4.57
N LYS A 60 7.96 0.54 -5.25
CA LYS A 60 8.83 -0.58 -4.87
C LYS A 60 9.29 -0.47 -3.42
N GLY A 61 9.00 -1.51 -2.64
CA GLY A 61 9.42 -1.60 -1.25
C GLY A 61 8.74 -0.63 -0.29
N LYS A 62 7.77 0.14 -0.77
CA LYS A 62 7.04 1.11 0.06
C LYS A 62 5.85 0.45 0.73
N ILE A 63 5.39 1.04 1.82
CA ILE A 63 4.05 0.76 2.33
C ILE A 63 3.11 1.72 1.60
N LEU A 64 2.36 1.19 0.66
CA LEU A 64 1.50 1.98 -0.21
C LEU A 64 0.15 2.21 0.48
N VAL A 65 -0.18 3.47 0.74
CA VAL A 65 -1.38 3.86 1.48
C VAL A 65 -2.30 4.63 0.55
N PHE A 66 -3.46 4.07 0.25
CA PHE A 66 -4.40 4.66 -0.67
C PHE A 66 -5.83 4.27 -0.29
N PRO A 67 -6.83 5.07 -0.69
CA PRO A 67 -8.20 4.79 -0.24
C PRO A 67 -8.73 3.47 -0.76
N GLN A 68 -8.54 3.18 -2.04
CA GLN A 68 -9.03 1.97 -2.69
C GLN A 68 -8.43 1.84 -4.07
N GLY A 69 -8.56 0.64 -4.66
CA GLY A 69 -8.21 0.45 -6.06
C GLY A 69 -9.33 0.91 -6.98
N LYS A 70 -9.02 0.99 -8.25
CA LYS A 70 -9.99 1.26 -9.32
C LYS A 70 -9.53 0.56 -10.60
N GLY A 71 -10.39 0.53 -11.60
CA GLY A 71 -10.02 0.08 -12.93
C GLY A 71 -10.25 -1.40 -13.17
N SER A 72 -9.54 -1.94 -14.12
CA SER A 72 -9.73 -3.27 -14.66
C SER A 72 -9.37 -4.37 -13.68
N THR A 73 -10.10 -5.50 -13.73
CA THR A 73 -9.78 -6.71 -12.97
C THR A 73 -8.39 -7.26 -13.31
N VAL A 74 -7.84 -6.92 -14.47
CA VAL A 74 -6.46 -7.26 -14.85
C VAL A 74 -5.44 -6.64 -13.86
N GLY A 75 -5.85 -5.62 -13.09
CA GLY A 75 -5.00 -5.03 -12.06
C GLY A 75 -4.47 -6.03 -11.03
N SER A 76 -5.23 -7.10 -10.73
CA SER A 76 -4.76 -8.18 -9.86
C SER A 76 -3.52 -8.86 -10.44
N TYR A 77 -3.52 -9.11 -11.73
CA TYR A 77 -2.38 -9.69 -12.44
C TYR A 77 -1.20 -8.73 -12.51
N THR A 78 -1.49 -7.43 -12.64
CA THR A 78 -0.43 -6.42 -12.63
C THR A 78 0.33 -6.47 -11.31
N LEU A 79 -0.39 -6.56 -10.20
CA LEU A 79 0.25 -6.71 -8.87
C LEU A 79 1.12 -7.97 -8.82
N TYR A 80 0.62 -9.07 -9.37
CA TYR A 80 1.38 -10.32 -9.40
C TYR A 80 2.67 -10.16 -10.21
N ARG A 81 2.58 -9.53 -11.38
CA ARG A 81 3.76 -9.27 -12.21
C ARG A 81 4.76 -8.38 -11.49
N MET A 82 4.28 -7.35 -10.79
CA MET A 82 5.14 -6.47 -10.00
C MET A 82 5.89 -7.26 -8.94
N LYS A 83 5.20 -8.17 -8.26
CA LYS A 83 5.82 -9.03 -7.25
C LYS A 83 6.90 -9.92 -7.87
N LYS A 84 6.60 -10.55 -9.00
CA LYS A 84 7.56 -11.39 -9.73
C LYS A 84 8.78 -10.60 -10.18
N ASN A 85 8.57 -9.35 -10.58
CA ASN A 85 9.63 -8.47 -11.05
C ASN A 85 10.41 -7.81 -9.91
N GLY A 86 10.02 -8.04 -8.65
CA GLY A 86 10.72 -7.46 -7.50
C GLY A 86 10.45 -5.98 -7.29
N VAL A 87 9.36 -5.43 -7.86
CA VAL A 87 9.03 -4.00 -7.78
C VAL A 87 7.70 -3.73 -7.09
N ALA A 88 7.13 -4.72 -6.42
CA ALA A 88 5.89 -4.56 -5.69
C ALA A 88 6.09 -3.77 -4.39
N PRO A 89 5.02 -3.17 -3.85
CA PRO A 89 5.09 -2.59 -2.52
C PRO A 89 5.37 -3.67 -1.47
N ALA A 90 5.95 -3.27 -0.35
CA ALA A 90 6.19 -4.16 0.78
C ALA A 90 4.90 -4.47 1.53
N GLY A 91 3.89 -3.62 1.39
CA GLY A 91 2.57 -3.81 1.96
C GLY A 91 1.63 -2.74 1.45
N MET A 92 0.33 -2.97 1.65
CA MET A 92 -0.70 -2.03 1.22
C MET A 92 -1.69 -1.78 2.36
N ILE A 93 -2.10 -0.53 2.49
CA ILE A 93 -3.09 -0.11 3.50
C ILE A 93 -4.18 0.66 2.79
N ASN A 94 -5.43 0.26 3.00
CA ASN A 94 -6.58 0.89 2.37
C ASN A 94 -7.58 1.39 3.42
N ARG A 95 -8.35 2.42 3.05
CA ARG A 95 -9.55 2.76 3.79
C ARG A 95 -10.59 1.66 3.63
N GLU A 96 -10.79 1.22 2.39
CA GLU A 96 -11.65 0.09 2.08
C GLU A 96 -11.11 -0.63 0.85
N CYS A 97 -10.72 -1.89 1.03
CA CYS A 97 -10.10 -2.67 -0.05
C CYS A 97 -11.18 -3.19 -0.99
N GLU A 98 -11.05 -2.88 -2.27
CA GLU A 98 -11.95 -3.44 -3.26
C GLU A 98 -11.36 -4.76 -3.82
N THR A 99 -12.20 -5.49 -4.56
CA THR A 99 -11.93 -6.88 -4.93
C THR A 99 -10.64 -7.06 -5.73
N VAL A 100 -10.34 -6.15 -6.66
CA VAL A 100 -9.17 -6.29 -7.54
C VAL A 100 -7.87 -6.22 -6.73
N VAL A 101 -7.80 -5.28 -5.80
CA VAL A 101 -6.63 -5.16 -4.91
C VAL A 101 -6.56 -6.34 -3.96
N ALA A 102 -7.71 -6.77 -3.41
CA ALA A 102 -7.74 -7.91 -2.49
C ALA A 102 -7.20 -9.18 -3.16
N VAL A 103 -7.70 -9.50 -4.34
CA VAL A 103 -7.25 -10.67 -5.10
C VAL A 103 -5.76 -10.54 -5.44
N GLY A 104 -5.35 -9.36 -5.92
CA GLY A 104 -3.95 -9.11 -6.27
C GLY A 104 -3.01 -9.28 -5.09
N ALA A 105 -3.39 -8.76 -3.93
CA ALA A 105 -2.58 -8.88 -2.73
C ALA A 105 -2.44 -10.34 -2.29
N ILE A 106 -3.54 -11.09 -2.31
CA ILE A 106 -3.55 -12.49 -1.88
C ILE A 106 -2.69 -13.35 -2.80
N ILE A 107 -2.89 -13.28 -4.12
CA ILE A 107 -2.13 -14.12 -5.05
C ILE A 107 -0.65 -13.71 -5.12
N SER A 108 -0.34 -12.47 -4.80
CA SER A 108 1.02 -11.95 -4.83
C SER A 108 1.72 -12.04 -3.48
N GLU A 109 1.01 -12.48 -2.45
CA GLU A 109 1.52 -12.57 -1.08
C GLU A 109 2.05 -11.22 -0.58
N ILE A 110 1.33 -10.14 -0.91
CA ILE A 110 1.63 -8.80 -0.42
C ILE A 110 0.76 -8.54 0.81
N PRO A 111 1.34 -8.23 1.98
CA PRO A 111 0.52 -7.90 3.16
C PRO A 111 -0.43 -6.75 2.86
N CYS A 112 -1.69 -6.90 3.21
CA CYS A 112 -2.71 -5.88 2.93
C CYS A 112 -3.73 -5.81 4.06
N VAL A 113 -4.02 -4.60 4.50
CA VAL A 113 -4.96 -4.31 5.59
C VAL A 113 -5.89 -3.21 5.12
N ASP A 114 -7.18 -3.31 5.43
CA ASP A 114 -8.12 -2.23 5.19
C ASP A 114 -8.88 -1.85 6.46
N LYS A 115 -9.87 -0.96 6.31
CA LYS A 115 -10.63 -0.40 7.45
C LYS A 115 -9.71 0.37 8.39
N VAL A 116 -8.70 1.01 7.84
CA VAL A 116 -7.75 1.85 8.56
C VAL A 116 -8.04 3.31 8.22
N ASP A 117 -7.98 4.18 9.23
CA ASP A 117 -8.03 5.62 8.98
C ASP A 117 -6.70 6.05 8.38
N ILE A 118 -6.65 6.06 7.05
CA ILE A 118 -5.41 6.35 6.31
C ILE A 118 -4.95 7.80 6.48
N SER A 119 -5.82 8.70 6.95
CA SER A 119 -5.43 10.08 7.20
C SER A 119 -4.40 10.22 8.32
N LYS A 120 -4.25 9.19 9.13
CA LYS A 120 -3.28 9.18 10.23
C LYS A 120 -1.87 8.83 9.78
N ILE A 121 -1.70 8.42 8.53
CA ILE A 121 -0.40 8.03 7.99
C ILE A 121 0.04 9.07 6.97
N LYS A 122 1.28 9.52 7.08
CA LYS A 122 1.84 10.53 6.17
C LYS A 122 2.99 9.93 5.37
N SER A 123 3.16 10.39 4.15
CA SER A 123 4.30 10.01 3.33
C SER A 123 5.60 10.31 4.08
N GLY A 124 6.50 9.33 4.08
CA GLY A 124 7.75 9.42 4.82
C GLY A 124 7.70 8.77 6.19
N ASP A 125 6.52 8.49 6.74
CA ASP A 125 6.42 7.73 7.98
C ASP A 125 7.00 6.33 7.77
N ARG A 126 7.71 5.82 8.78
CA ARG A 126 8.14 4.43 8.79
C ARG A 126 6.98 3.59 9.32
N VAL A 127 6.54 2.61 8.56
CA VAL A 127 5.32 1.84 8.86
C VAL A 127 5.62 0.36 8.79
N LYS A 128 5.08 -0.39 9.75
CA LYS A 128 5.15 -1.84 9.76
C LYS A 128 3.74 -2.40 9.77
N ILE A 129 3.50 -3.38 8.89
CA ILE A 129 2.27 -4.16 8.89
C ILE A 129 2.59 -5.55 9.41
N GLU A 130 1.77 -6.03 10.34
CA GLU A 130 1.89 -7.39 10.83
C GLU A 130 0.49 -7.90 11.17
N ASN A 131 -0.05 -8.75 10.29
CA ASN A 131 -1.32 -9.46 10.49
C ASN A 131 -2.43 -8.56 11.05
N GLY A 132 -2.76 -7.50 10.32
CA GLY A 132 -3.86 -6.60 10.67
C GLY A 132 -3.48 -5.45 11.58
N THR A 133 -2.29 -5.46 12.16
CA THR A 133 -1.79 -4.35 12.96
C THR A 133 -0.86 -3.48 12.11
N VAL A 134 -1.11 -2.19 12.12
CA VAL A 134 -0.29 -1.19 11.45
C VAL A 134 0.41 -0.39 12.54
N THR A 135 1.71 -0.43 12.57
CA THR A 135 2.51 0.29 13.59
C THR A 135 3.24 1.44 12.92
N LEU A 136 3.04 2.64 13.45
CA LEU A 136 3.77 3.83 13.02
C LEU A 136 5.01 3.94 13.90
N LEU A 137 6.15 3.69 13.31
CA LEU A 137 7.42 3.62 14.04
C LEU A 137 8.04 5.00 14.29
#